data_b375f0bf4922fe5dae8734a77635bdfe
#
_entry.id   b375f0bf4922fe5dae8734a77635bdfe
#
_cell.length_a   1.000
_cell.length_b   1.000
_cell.length_c   1.000
_cell.angle_alpha   90.00
_cell.angle_beta   90.00
_cell.angle_gamma   90.00
#
_symmetry.space_group_name_H-M   'P 1'
#
loop_
_entity.id
_entity.type
_entity.pdbx_description
1 polymer ?
#
loop_
_entity_poly.entity_id
_entity_poly.type
_entity_poly.pdbx_seq_one_letter_code
_entity_poly.pdbx_strand_id
1 'polypeptide(L)'
;MHSGTELGVGQAAKVHIAAALSEEMQYAGDAIYPEYVDDVLLGGKLVIQDGAMAVPQDPGLGVQLDPTRLQKWELTAERHRELDTFWEQTKRSIGVDYPNADLLMRHY
;
A
#
# COMPACT_ATOMS: atom_id res chain seq x y z
N MET A 1 0.43 13.70 -4.17
CA MET A 1 1.50 12.70 -3.88
C MET A 1 1.08 11.39 -4.51
N HIS A 2 1.94 10.81 -5.35
CA HIS A 2 1.69 9.52 -5.97
C HIS A 2 2.55 8.46 -5.29
N SER A 3 1.97 7.32 -4.98
CA SER A 3 2.65 6.16 -4.43
C SER A 3 2.05 4.89 -5.01
N GLY A 4 2.61 3.75 -4.72
CA GLY A 4 2.14 2.47 -5.23
C GLY A 4 0.97 1.88 -4.44
N THR A 5 1.14 0.68 -3.97
CA THR A 5 0.10 -0.16 -3.37
C THR A 5 0.26 -0.28 -1.85
N GLU A 6 0.48 0.84 -1.16
CA GLU A 6 0.68 0.82 0.30
C GLU A 6 -0.59 0.39 1.03
N LEU A 7 -0.38 -0.42 2.06
CA LEU A 7 -1.38 -0.69 3.09
C LEU A 7 -1.47 0.47 4.09
N GLY A 8 -2.38 0.37 5.05
CA GLY A 8 -2.76 1.44 5.96
C GLY A 8 -1.63 2.13 6.70
N VAL A 9 -0.51 1.45 7.02
CA VAL A 9 0.66 2.10 7.63
C VAL A 9 1.27 3.12 6.66
N GLY A 10 1.44 2.76 5.40
CA GLY A 10 1.92 3.68 4.36
C GLY A 10 0.92 4.80 4.08
N GLN A 11 -0.38 4.50 4.09
CA GLN A 11 -1.43 5.52 3.96
C GLN A 11 -1.42 6.51 5.13
N ALA A 12 -1.26 6.04 6.37
CA ALA A 12 -1.12 6.92 7.53
C ALA A 12 0.07 7.87 7.37
N ALA A 13 1.23 7.35 6.95
CA ALA A 13 2.40 8.19 6.69
C ALA A 13 2.13 9.24 5.60
N LYS A 14 1.46 8.87 4.49
CA LYS A 14 1.06 9.80 3.42
C LYS A 14 0.16 10.92 3.94
N VAL A 15 -0.82 10.59 4.77
CA VAL A 15 -1.76 11.57 5.35
C VAL A 15 -1.03 12.56 6.26
N HIS A 16 -0.09 12.09 7.10
CA HIS A 16 0.74 12.98 7.92
C HIS A 16 1.60 13.89 7.06
N ILE A 17 2.23 13.38 6.01
CA ILE A 17 3.03 14.22 5.10
C ILE A 17 2.13 15.25 4.41
N ALA A 18 0.97 14.84 3.89
CA ALA A 18 0.04 15.73 3.23
C ALA A 18 -0.43 16.86 4.17
N ALA A 19 -0.74 16.52 5.42
CA ALA A 19 -1.15 17.50 6.43
C ALA A 19 -0.03 18.49 6.83
N ALA A 20 1.23 18.10 6.67
CA ALA A 20 2.39 18.96 6.96
C ALA A 20 2.78 19.88 5.79
N LEU A 21 2.25 19.66 4.59
CA LEU A 21 2.51 20.51 3.43
C LEU A 21 1.69 21.79 3.49
N SER A 22 2.23 22.89 2.93
CA SER A 22 1.47 24.13 2.73
C SER A 22 0.32 23.90 1.75
N GLU A 23 -0.73 24.71 1.83
CA GLU A 23 -1.89 24.63 0.93
C GLU A 23 -1.50 24.68 -0.56
N GLU A 24 -0.48 25.47 -0.90
CA GLU A 24 0.04 25.60 -2.26
C GLU A 24 0.68 24.30 -2.80
N MET A 25 1.10 23.40 -1.91
CA MET A 25 1.71 22.12 -2.24
C MET A 25 0.76 20.93 -2.09
N GLN A 26 -0.48 21.19 -1.68
CA GLN A 26 -1.49 20.13 -1.51
C GLN A 26 -2.18 19.84 -2.83
N TYR A 27 -1.85 18.71 -3.42
CA TYR A 27 -2.55 18.14 -4.57
C TYR A 27 -3.26 16.87 -4.14
N ALA A 28 -4.35 16.52 -4.83
CA ALA A 28 -5.04 15.27 -4.63
C ALA A 28 -4.05 14.10 -4.74
N GLY A 29 -4.11 13.18 -3.80
CA GLY A 29 -3.36 11.92 -3.85
C GLY A 29 -4.04 10.89 -4.74
N ASP A 30 -3.34 9.82 -5.07
CA ASP A 30 -3.96 8.65 -5.69
C ASP A 30 -4.90 7.95 -4.68
N ALA A 31 -5.90 7.29 -5.17
CA ALA A 31 -6.99 6.73 -4.37
C ALA A 31 -7.24 5.24 -4.64
N ILE A 32 -6.18 4.46 -4.88
CA ILE A 32 -6.34 3.00 -5.04
C ILE A 32 -6.63 2.30 -3.70
N TYR A 33 -6.20 2.87 -2.60
CA TYR A 33 -6.36 2.30 -1.26
C TYR A 33 -7.83 1.97 -0.88
N PRO A 34 -8.86 2.76 -1.24
CA PRO A 34 -10.25 2.39 -0.98
C PRO A 34 -10.68 1.08 -1.61
N GLU A 35 -10.08 0.70 -2.74
CA GLU A 35 -10.40 -0.52 -3.47
C GLU A 35 -9.87 -1.80 -2.79
N TYR A 36 -8.98 -1.67 -1.81
CA TYR A 36 -8.50 -2.83 -1.07
C TYR A 36 -9.62 -3.46 -0.25
N VAL A 37 -9.69 -4.79 -0.28
CA VAL A 37 -10.72 -5.55 0.44
C VAL A 37 -10.46 -5.61 1.93
N ASP A 38 -9.19 -5.45 2.35
CA ASP A 38 -8.77 -5.57 3.77
C ASP A 38 -7.48 -4.76 4.02
N ASP A 39 -7.03 -4.73 5.28
CA ASP A 39 -5.81 -4.06 5.71
C ASP A 39 -5.19 -4.82 6.90
N VAL A 40 -3.96 -4.49 7.21
CA VAL A 40 -3.20 -5.05 8.34
C VAL A 40 -3.35 -4.24 9.63
N LEU A 41 -4.17 -3.21 9.64
CA LEU A 41 -4.38 -2.35 10.80
C LEU A 41 -5.39 -2.94 11.79
N LEU A 42 -5.14 -2.69 13.08
CA LEU A 42 -6.12 -2.89 14.13
C LEU A 42 -7.31 -1.95 13.86
N GLY A 43 -8.51 -2.52 13.80
CA GLY A 43 -9.71 -1.76 13.40
C GLY A 43 -9.99 -1.72 11.89
N GLY A 44 -9.07 -2.21 11.06
CA GLY A 44 -9.25 -2.31 9.61
C GLY A 44 -8.75 -1.07 8.86
N LYS A 45 -9.32 -0.85 7.68
CA LYS A 45 -8.89 0.21 6.76
C LYS A 45 -9.13 1.61 7.31
N LEU A 46 -8.23 2.53 6.99
CA LEU A 46 -8.49 3.97 7.15
C LEU A 46 -9.63 4.39 6.21
N VAL A 47 -10.49 5.26 6.71
CA VAL A 47 -11.69 5.68 5.98
C VAL A 47 -11.42 6.96 5.20
N ILE A 48 -11.82 6.96 3.93
CA ILE A 48 -11.95 8.19 3.14
C ILE A 48 -13.40 8.62 3.20
N GLN A 49 -13.63 9.85 3.65
CA GLN A 49 -14.94 10.46 3.73
C GLN A 49 -14.90 11.82 3.02
N ASP A 50 -15.85 12.06 2.15
CA ASP A 50 -15.97 13.31 1.38
C ASP A 50 -14.67 13.70 0.64
N GLY A 51 -13.95 12.70 0.12
CA GLY A 51 -12.69 12.90 -0.61
C GLY A 51 -11.47 13.19 0.29
N ALA A 52 -11.60 13.08 1.61
CA ALA A 52 -10.53 13.34 2.56
C ALA A 52 -10.32 12.14 3.51
N MET A 53 -9.11 12.01 4.00
CA MET A 53 -8.75 11.06 5.05
C MET A 53 -8.32 11.83 6.30
N ALA A 54 -8.92 11.49 7.45
CA ALA A 54 -8.54 12.10 8.72
C ALA A 54 -7.10 11.70 9.09
N VAL A 55 -6.32 12.65 9.60
CA VAL A 55 -4.99 12.38 10.14
C VAL A 55 -5.15 11.60 11.45
N PRO A 56 -4.61 10.38 11.58
CA PRO A 56 -4.65 9.64 12.85
C PRO A 56 -3.92 10.42 13.96
N GLN A 57 -4.47 10.43 15.18
CA GLN A 57 -3.99 11.31 16.27
C GLN A 57 -3.23 10.57 17.38
N ASP A 58 -3.23 9.25 17.40
CA ASP A 58 -2.47 8.48 18.38
C ASP A 58 -0.94 8.63 18.18
N PRO A 59 -0.11 8.31 19.17
CA PRO A 59 1.34 8.41 19.07
C PRO A 59 1.93 7.66 17.85
N GLY A 60 2.99 8.19 17.29
CA GLY A 60 3.64 7.69 16.06
C GLY A 60 2.84 8.07 14.82
N LEU A 61 2.54 7.12 13.96
CA LEU A 61 1.67 7.31 12.80
C LEU A 61 0.17 7.27 13.15
N GLY A 62 -0.16 7.09 14.44
CA GLY A 62 -1.54 7.03 14.91
C GLY A 62 -2.29 5.76 14.50
N VAL A 63 -1.58 4.72 14.09
CA VAL A 63 -2.15 3.43 13.70
C VAL A 63 -1.39 2.29 14.35
N GLN A 64 -2.05 1.16 14.53
CA GLN A 64 -1.47 -0.05 15.12
C GLN A 64 -1.65 -1.22 14.17
N LEU A 65 -0.63 -2.08 14.07
CA LEU A 65 -0.72 -3.33 13.34
C LEU A 65 -1.57 -4.35 14.10
N ASP A 66 -2.40 -5.08 13.38
CA ASP A 66 -3.08 -6.27 13.88
C ASP A 66 -2.22 -7.50 13.53
N PRO A 67 -1.61 -8.17 14.53
CA PRO A 67 -0.76 -9.34 14.28
C PRO A 67 -1.49 -10.47 13.56
N THR A 68 -2.78 -10.65 13.83
CA THR A 68 -3.59 -11.71 13.21
C THR A 68 -3.81 -11.42 11.72
N ARG A 69 -4.11 -10.16 11.40
CA ARG A 69 -4.25 -9.73 10.00
C ARG A 69 -2.92 -9.78 9.27
N LEU A 70 -1.84 -9.35 9.91
CA LEU A 70 -0.50 -9.41 9.33
C LEU A 70 -0.11 -10.85 8.99
N GLN A 71 -0.34 -11.79 9.90
CA GLN A 71 -0.07 -13.22 9.64
C GLN A 71 -0.91 -13.78 8.49
N LYS A 72 -2.18 -13.38 8.38
CA LYS A 72 -3.06 -13.77 7.26
C LYS A 72 -2.48 -13.36 5.90
N TRP A 73 -1.81 -12.21 5.84
CA TRP A 73 -1.25 -11.64 4.61
C TRP A 73 0.25 -11.90 4.45
N GLU A 74 0.86 -12.64 5.36
CA GLU A 74 2.25 -13.03 5.26
C GLU A 74 2.53 -13.77 3.94
N LEU A 75 3.57 -13.36 3.26
CA LEU A 75 3.98 -13.98 2.01
C LEU A 75 4.67 -15.33 2.29
N THR A 76 3.91 -16.40 2.23
CA THR A 76 4.44 -17.76 2.33
C THR A 76 5.26 -18.12 1.08
N ALA A 77 6.18 -19.10 1.20
CA ALA A 77 6.95 -19.59 0.05
C ALA A 77 6.07 -20.12 -1.10
N GLU A 78 4.87 -20.62 -0.80
CA GLU A 78 3.90 -21.05 -1.80
C GLU A 78 3.31 -19.86 -2.54
N ARG A 79 2.82 -18.85 -1.82
CA ARG A 79 2.29 -17.61 -2.42
C ARG A 79 3.36 -16.86 -3.22
N HIS A 80 4.61 -16.91 -2.77
CA HIS A 80 5.71 -16.33 -3.53
C HIS A 80 5.84 -16.99 -4.91
N ARG A 81 5.80 -18.33 -4.97
CA ARG A 81 5.84 -19.05 -6.25
C ARG A 81 4.64 -18.77 -7.15
N GLU A 82 3.45 -18.62 -6.57
CA GLU A 82 2.24 -18.24 -7.31
C GLU A 82 2.37 -16.85 -7.93
N LEU A 83 2.90 -15.88 -7.18
CA LEU A 83 3.16 -14.54 -7.66
C LEU A 83 4.21 -14.53 -8.78
N ASP A 84 5.31 -15.26 -8.62
CA ASP A 84 6.34 -15.39 -9.67
C ASP A 84 5.73 -15.94 -10.96
N THR A 85 4.89 -16.97 -10.85
CA THR A 85 4.19 -17.56 -12.00
C THR A 85 3.25 -16.55 -12.64
N PHE A 86 2.48 -15.81 -11.86
CA PHE A 86 1.58 -14.77 -12.34
C PHE A 86 2.35 -13.65 -13.08
N TRP A 87 3.48 -13.19 -12.52
CA TRP A 87 4.30 -12.17 -13.15
C TRP A 87 4.93 -12.63 -14.45
N GLU A 88 5.41 -13.86 -14.52
CA GLU A 88 5.94 -14.43 -15.76
C GLU A 88 4.86 -14.54 -16.86
N GLN A 89 3.66 -14.92 -16.50
CA GLN A 89 2.52 -14.95 -17.43
C GLN A 89 2.13 -13.54 -17.89
N THR A 90 2.11 -12.59 -16.97
CA THR A 90 1.77 -11.19 -17.26
C THR A 90 2.80 -10.58 -18.18
N LYS A 91 4.10 -10.72 -17.91
CA LYS A 91 5.18 -10.26 -18.80
C LYS A 91 5.00 -10.77 -20.24
N ARG A 92 4.69 -12.05 -20.38
CA ARG A 92 4.45 -12.67 -21.71
C ARG A 92 3.22 -12.07 -22.41
N SER A 93 2.16 -11.80 -21.67
CA SER A 93 0.89 -11.30 -22.24
C SER A 93 0.98 -9.85 -22.71
N ILE A 94 1.75 -9.01 -22.02
CA ILE A 94 1.91 -7.57 -22.37
C ILE A 94 3.10 -7.31 -23.29
N GLY A 95 3.91 -8.34 -23.61
CA GLY A 95 5.05 -8.22 -24.52
C GLY A 95 6.15 -7.29 -24.01
N VAL A 96 6.22 -7.03 -22.71
CA VAL A 96 7.23 -6.15 -22.11
C VAL A 96 8.26 -7.01 -21.41
N ASP A 97 9.49 -6.96 -21.92
CA ASP A 97 10.65 -7.51 -21.23
C ASP A 97 11.26 -6.41 -20.36
N TYR A 98 11.10 -6.55 -19.05
CA TYR A 98 11.79 -5.70 -18.06
C TYR A 98 13.10 -6.38 -17.67
N PRO A 99 14.23 -6.05 -18.28
CA PRO A 99 15.49 -6.75 -18.04
C PRO A 99 15.99 -6.66 -16.58
N ASN A 100 15.37 -5.82 -15.76
CA ASN A 100 15.72 -5.61 -14.36
C ASN A 100 14.55 -5.88 -13.39
N ALA A 101 13.47 -6.52 -13.83
CA ALA A 101 12.34 -6.82 -12.97
C ALA A 101 12.75 -7.70 -11.76
N ASP A 102 13.70 -8.60 -11.95
CA ASP A 102 14.26 -9.44 -10.89
C ASP A 102 15.00 -8.64 -9.80
N LEU A 103 15.57 -7.49 -10.13
CA LEU A 103 16.22 -6.61 -9.17
C LEU A 103 15.21 -5.83 -8.32
N LEU A 104 14.08 -5.45 -8.91
CA LEU A 104 13.01 -4.74 -8.20
C LEU A 104 12.26 -5.66 -7.23
N MET A 105 12.13 -6.95 -7.55
CA MET A 105 11.38 -7.91 -6.73
C MET A 105 12.22 -8.58 -5.63
N ARG A 106 13.56 -8.45 -5.66
CA ARG A 106 14.46 -9.05 -4.64
C ARG A 106 14.63 -8.19 -3.39
N HIS A 107 14.05 -7.00 -3.35
CA HIS A 107 14.20 -6.04 -2.25
C HIS A 107 12.91 -5.76 -1.47
N TYR A 108 11.85 -6.56 -1.69
CA TYR A 108 10.61 -6.51 -0.93
C TYR A 108 10.29 -7.84 -0.28
#